data_3d4d9e4ac51b0c3661988c43f4c1d43d
#
_entry.id   3d4d9e4ac51b0c3661988c43f4c1d43d
#
_cell.length_a   1.000
_cell.length_b   1.000
_cell.length_c   1.000
_cell.angle_alpha   90.00
_cell.angle_beta   90.00
_cell.angle_gamma   90.00
#
_symmetry.space_group_name_H-M   'P 1'
#
loop_
_entity.id
_entity.type
_entity.pdbx_description
1 polymer ?
#
loop_
_entity_poly.entity_id
_entity_poly.type
_entity_poly.pdbx_seq_one_letter_code
_entity_poly.pdbx_strand_id
1 'polypeptide(L)'
;MSAFLFQIELPPLTEDITNTIPDHRKHINKLFAEGRILSYSLSLNRDHIWAVINAEDEKEAMEIVAEFPLRKFFSDVHCNPLLFHNSLPAAMPGISLN
;
A
#
# COMPACT_ATOMS: atom_id res chain seq x y z
N MET A 1 -8.02 8.72 -14.29
CA MET A 1 -7.40 8.35 -13.02
C MET A 1 -5.91 8.14 -13.19
N SER A 2 -5.15 8.43 -12.17
CA SER A 2 -3.70 8.37 -12.21
C SER A 2 -3.16 7.42 -11.16
N ALA A 3 -1.92 6.96 -11.35
CA ALA A 3 -1.25 6.06 -10.43
C ALA A 3 -0.17 6.81 -9.65
N PHE A 4 -0.07 6.52 -8.37
CA PHE A 4 0.88 7.15 -7.46
C PHE A 4 1.60 6.08 -6.66
N LEU A 5 2.94 6.04 -6.77
CA LEU A 5 3.74 5.10 -6.00
C LEU A 5 4.08 5.71 -4.65
N PHE A 6 3.68 5.02 -3.60
CA PHE A 6 4.04 5.40 -2.24
C PHE A 6 5.18 4.54 -1.74
N GLN A 7 6.21 5.20 -1.23
CA GLN A 7 7.29 4.57 -0.48
C GLN A 7 7.09 4.94 0.97
N ILE A 8 6.93 3.93 1.81
CA ILE A 8 6.56 4.13 3.21
C ILE A 8 7.60 3.43 4.07
N GLU A 9 8.11 4.13 5.08
CA GLU A 9 9.02 3.55 6.06
C GLU A 9 8.26 3.17 7.32
N LEU A 10 8.61 2.01 7.87
CA LEU A 10 8.03 1.48 9.09
C LEU A 10 9.08 1.40 10.17
N PRO A 11 8.71 1.72 11.43
CA PRO A 11 9.60 1.48 12.56
C PRO A 11 9.68 -0.01 12.88
N PRO A 12 10.59 -0.43 13.78
CA PRO A 12 10.60 -1.79 14.28
C PRO A 12 9.26 -2.21 14.84
N LEU A 13 8.95 -3.49 14.71
CA LEU A 13 7.68 -4.04 15.15
C LEU A 13 7.48 -3.84 16.64
N THR A 14 6.29 -3.36 17.02
CA THR A 14 5.87 -3.23 18.41
C THR A 14 4.59 -4.01 18.60
N GLU A 15 4.17 -4.18 19.85
CA GLU A 15 2.91 -4.83 20.16
C GLU A 15 1.73 -4.08 19.55
N ASP A 16 1.76 -2.75 19.61
CA ASP A 16 0.70 -1.93 19.04
C ASP A 16 0.59 -2.10 17.53
N ILE A 17 1.71 -2.14 16.84
CA ILE A 17 1.73 -2.38 15.39
C ILE A 17 1.17 -3.78 15.09
N THR A 18 1.66 -4.79 15.82
CA THR A 18 1.22 -6.17 15.63
C THR A 18 -0.29 -6.29 15.83
N ASN A 19 -0.83 -5.64 16.84
CA ASN A 19 -2.27 -5.69 17.13
C ASN A 19 -3.11 -4.97 16.07
N THR A 20 -2.52 -4.04 15.31
CA THR A 20 -3.21 -3.29 14.27
C THR A 20 -3.16 -4.00 12.91
N ILE A 21 -2.24 -4.93 12.71
CA ILE A 21 -2.05 -5.60 11.42
C ILE A 21 -3.34 -6.26 10.87
N PRO A 22 -4.13 -7.00 11.66
CA PRO A 22 -5.35 -7.62 11.11
C PRO A 22 -6.33 -6.61 10.50
N ASP A 23 -6.56 -5.49 11.18
CA ASP A 23 -7.43 -4.43 10.67
C ASP A 23 -6.83 -3.79 9.41
N HIS A 24 -5.51 -3.58 9.41
CA HIS A 24 -4.81 -3.01 8.26
C HIS A 24 -4.97 -3.92 7.04
N ARG A 25 -4.74 -5.22 7.18
CA ARG A 25 -4.90 -6.19 6.09
C ARG A 25 -6.31 -6.17 5.51
N LYS A 26 -7.30 -6.13 6.37
CA LYS A 26 -8.71 -6.11 5.97
C LYS A 26 -9.00 -4.85 5.15
N HIS A 27 -8.49 -3.72 5.59
CA HIS A 27 -8.64 -2.44 4.89
C HIS A 27 -7.95 -2.46 3.53
N ILE A 28 -6.71 -2.97 3.47
CA ILE A 28 -5.96 -3.07 2.22
C ILE A 28 -6.69 -3.96 1.22
N ASN A 29 -7.21 -5.11 1.66
CA ASN A 29 -7.96 -6.01 0.79
C ASN A 29 -9.21 -5.34 0.23
N LYS A 30 -9.88 -4.53 1.04
CA LYS A 30 -11.04 -3.77 0.59
C LYS A 30 -10.65 -2.78 -0.50
N LEU A 31 -9.54 -2.07 -0.35
CA LEU A 31 -9.07 -1.11 -1.34
C LEU A 31 -8.66 -1.79 -2.65
N PHE A 32 -8.09 -3.01 -2.58
CA PHE A 32 -7.85 -3.81 -3.78
C PHE A 32 -9.16 -4.13 -4.50
N ALA A 33 -10.15 -4.58 -3.76
CA ALA A 33 -11.46 -4.93 -4.34
C ALA A 33 -12.13 -3.72 -4.99
N GLU A 34 -11.90 -2.53 -4.47
CA GLU A 34 -12.44 -1.28 -5.01
C GLU A 34 -11.61 -0.70 -6.15
N GLY A 35 -10.47 -1.30 -6.48
CA GLY A 35 -9.57 -0.79 -7.52
C GLY A 35 -8.79 0.44 -7.11
N ARG A 36 -8.72 0.76 -5.84
CA ARG A 36 -7.97 1.91 -5.32
C ARG A 36 -6.52 1.60 -5.04
N ILE A 37 -6.19 0.34 -4.77
CA ILE A 37 -4.80 -0.12 -4.68
C ILE A 37 -4.57 -1.04 -5.87
N LEU A 38 -3.50 -0.76 -6.63
CA LEU A 38 -3.11 -1.56 -7.78
C LEU A 38 -2.03 -2.58 -7.42
N SER A 39 -1.18 -2.27 -6.46
CA SER A 39 -0.15 -3.19 -5.96
C SER A 39 0.25 -2.79 -4.54
N TYR A 40 0.75 -3.76 -3.78
CA TYR A 40 1.15 -3.56 -2.40
C TYR A 40 2.25 -4.55 -2.06
N SER A 41 3.38 -4.05 -1.59
CA SER A 41 4.55 -4.89 -1.27
C SER A 41 5.13 -4.50 0.08
N LEU A 42 5.55 -5.50 0.83
CA LEU A 42 6.25 -5.30 2.09
C LEU A 42 7.66 -5.88 1.95
N SER A 43 8.66 -5.12 2.37
CA SER A 43 10.04 -5.60 2.31
C SER A 43 10.24 -6.83 3.21
N LEU A 44 11.25 -7.64 2.89
CA LEU A 44 11.53 -8.86 3.64
C LEU A 44 11.81 -8.59 5.12
N ASN A 45 12.51 -7.50 5.41
CA ASN A 45 12.85 -7.11 6.80
C ASN A 45 11.79 -6.20 7.44
N ARG A 46 10.64 -5.99 6.76
CA ARG A 46 9.47 -5.30 7.28
C ARG A 46 9.68 -3.81 7.60
N ASP A 47 10.63 -3.18 6.94
CA ASP A 47 10.91 -1.75 7.17
C ASP A 47 10.36 -0.84 6.08
N HIS A 48 9.87 -1.39 4.97
CA HIS A 48 9.31 -0.60 3.87
C HIS A 48 8.05 -1.22 3.30
N ILE A 49 7.12 -0.34 2.91
CA ILE A 49 5.97 -0.70 2.11
C ILE A 49 6.04 0.09 0.81
N TRP A 50 5.75 -0.57 -0.31
CA TRP A 50 5.57 0.09 -1.60
C TRP A 50 4.15 -0.20 -2.05
N ALA A 51 3.37 0.86 -2.27
CA ALA A 51 1.98 0.72 -2.69
C ALA A 51 1.71 1.64 -3.88
N VAL A 52 1.02 1.12 -4.89
CA VAL A 52 0.58 1.96 -6.01
C VAL A 52 -0.91 2.22 -5.83
N ILE A 53 -1.25 3.49 -5.72
CA ILE A 53 -2.61 3.97 -5.46
C ILE A 53 -3.18 4.55 -6.75
N ASN A 54 -4.43 4.19 -7.06
CA ASN A 54 -5.19 4.72 -8.18
C ASN A 54 -6.11 5.84 -7.65
N ALA A 55 -5.91 7.06 -8.13
CA ALA A 55 -6.64 8.22 -7.62
C ALA A 55 -6.75 9.30 -8.70
N GLU A 56 -7.65 10.26 -8.50
CA GLU A 56 -7.83 11.37 -9.43
C GLU A 56 -6.62 12.31 -9.42
N ASP A 57 -6.07 12.55 -8.24
CA ASP A 57 -4.91 13.44 -8.07
C ASP A 57 -4.11 13.02 -6.83
N GLU A 58 -3.00 13.70 -6.61
CA GLU A 58 -2.11 13.40 -5.48
C GLU A 58 -2.81 13.61 -4.14
N LYS A 59 -3.66 14.62 -4.04
CA LYS A 59 -4.38 14.91 -2.79
C LYS A 59 -5.26 13.73 -2.40
N GLU A 60 -6.02 13.19 -3.36
CA GLU A 60 -6.87 12.03 -3.10
C GLU A 60 -6.02 10.82 -2.74
N ALA A 61 -4.89 10.62 -3.44
CA ALA A 61 -3.99 9.50 -3.13
C ALA A 61 -3.47 9.59 -1.70
N MET A 62 -3.08 10.79 -1.26
CA MET A 62 -2.63 11.01 0.11
C MET A 62 -3.74 10.75 1.12
N GLU A 63 -4.97 11.12 0.80
CA GLU A 63 -6.12 10.86 1.66
C GLU A 63 -6.40 9.36 1.81
N ILE A 64 -6.24 8.61 0.72
CA ILE A 64 -6.40 7.15 0.77
C ILE A 64 -5.37 6.53 1.72
N VAL A 65 -4.11 6.93 1.60
CA VAL A 65 -3.04 6.42 2.47
C VAL A 65 -3.24 6.87 3.92
N ALA A 66 -3.77 8.09 4.12
CA ALA A 66 -4.03 8.60 5.46
C ALA A 66 -5.04 7.77 6.24
N GLU A 67 -5.88 7.00 5.55
CA GLU A 67 -6.86 6.14 6.19
C GLU A 67 -6.37 4.71 6.46
N PHE A 68 -5.14 4.39 6.06
CA PHE A 68 -4.56 3.08 6.39
C PHE A 68 -4.49 2.92 7.91
N PRO A 69 -4.96 1.79 8.47
CA PRO A 69 -4.89 1.59 9.93
C PRO A 69 -3.50 1.72 10.51
N LEU A 70 -2.45 1.38 9.73
CA LEU A 70 -1.07 1.53 10.19
C LEU A 70 -0.49 2.92 9.98
N ARG A 71 -1.25 3.86 9.38
CA ARG A 71 -0.74 5.20 9.02
C ARG A 71 -0.05 5.92 10.18
N LYS A 72 -0.62 5.83 11.38
CA LYS A 72 -0.09 6.51 12.55
C LYS A 72 1.29 6.02 12.97
N PHE A 73 1.70 4.85 12.49
CA PHE A 73 3.02 4.29 12.81
C PHE A 73 4.06 4.57 11.73
N PHE A 74 3.65 5.03 10.54
CA PHE A 74 4.60 5.26 9.45
C PHE A 74 5.61 6.34 9.85
N SER A 75 6.91 6.01 9.72
CA SER A 75 7.99 6.95 10.03
C SER A 75 8.19 7.96 8.91
N ASP A 76 7.92 7.56 7.67
CA ASP A 76 8.04 8.43 6.51
C ASP A 76 7.10 7.95 5.41
N VAL A 77 6.56 8.90 4.64
CA VAL A 77 5.65 8.63 3.53
C VAL A 77 6.04 9.50 2.36
N HIS A 78 6.37 8.85 1.24
CA HIS A 78 6.82 9.52 0.03
C HIS A 78 5.89 9.17 -1.12
N CYS A 79 5.33 10.18 -1.78
CA CYS A 79 4.43 10.00 -2.90
C CYS A 79 5.12 10.37 -4.21
N ASN A 80 5.10 9.45 -5.18
CA ASN A 80 5.69 9.66 -6.50
C ASN A 80 4.61 9.47 -7.56
N PRO A 81 4.18 10.55 -8.24
CA PRO A 81 3.25 10.42 -9.36
C PRO A 81 3.89 9.59 -10.48
N LEU A 82 3.14 8.67 -11.06
CA LEU A 82 3.62 7.80 -12.12
C LEU A 82 3.00 8.17 -13.45
N LEU A 83 3.78 8.07 -14.53
CA LEU A 83 3.25 8.21 -15.87
C LEU A 83 2.30 7.05 -16.19
N PHE A 84 2.70 5.83 -15.84
CA PHE A 84 1.87 4.65 -15.96
C PHE A 84 2.38 3.56 -15.01
N HIS A 85 1.56 2.55 -14.80
CA HIS A 85 1.91 1.40 -13.97
C HIS A 85 1.41 0.13 -14.66
N ASN A 86 2.30 -0.84 -14.84
CA ASN A 86 1.98 -2.15 -15.37
C ASN A 86 2.22 -3.22 -14.33
N SER A 87 1.33 -4.19 -14.28
CA SER A 87 1.51 -5.34 -13.40
C SER A 87 0.95 -6.59 -14.07
N LEU A 88 1.43 -7.74 -13.67
CA LEU A 88 0.89 -9.01 -14.18
C LEU A 88 -0.52 -9.21 -13.61
N PRO A 89 -1.43 -9.82 -14.41
CA PRO A 89 -2.74 -10.18 -13.90
C PRO A 89 -2.61 -11.09 -12.67
N ALA A 90 -3.41 -10.85 -11.66
CA ALA A 90 -3.35 -11.61 -10.41
C ALA A 90 -3.66 -13.09 -10.60
N ALA A 91 -4.42 -13.43 -11.64
CA ALA A 91 -4.85 -14.81 -11.91
C ALA A 91 -3.94 -15.57 -12.84
N MET A 92 -2.72 -15.08 -13.11
CA MET A 92 -1.81 -15.77 -14.03
C MET A 92 -1.33 -17.09 -13.43
N PRO A 93 -1.60 -18.23 -14.11
CA PRO A 93 -1.23 -19.54 -13.55
C PRO A 93 0.29 -19.70 -13.42
N GLY A 94 0.70 -20.42 -12.39
CA GLY A 94 2.11 -20.75 -12.18
C GLY A 94 2.94 -19.65 -11.56
N ILE A 95 2.37 -18.51 -11.27
CA ILE A 95 3.07 -17.40 -10.59
C ILE A 95 2.78 -17.44 -9.10
N SER A 96 3.83 -17.49 -8.31
CA SER A 96 3.70 -17.37 -6.85
C SER A 96 3.66 -15.91 -6.47
N LEU A 97 2.70 -15.56 -5.62
CA LEU A 97 2.53 -14.19 -5.13
C LEU A 97 2.93 -14.06 -3.66
N ASN A 98 3.67 -15.00 -3.16
CA ASN A 98 4.12 -15.00 -1.77
C ASN A 98 5.21 -13.98 -1.51
#